data_3810690f8c14db9c4ab52fa209d99fc9
#
_entry.id   3810690f8c14db9c4ab52fa209d99fc9
#
_cell.length_a   1.000
_cell.length_b   1.000
_cell.length_c   1.000
_cell.angle_alpha   90.00
_cell.angle_beta   90.00
_cell.angle_gamma   90.00
#
_symmetry.space_group_name_H-M   'P 1'
#
loop_
_entity.id
_entity.type
_entity.pdbx_description
1 polymer ?
#
loop_
_entity_poly.entity_id
_entity_poly.type
_entity_poly.pdbx_seq_one_letter_code
_entity_poly.pdbx_strand_id
1 'polypeptide(L)'
;MAGVPPRQLLVEGPDDLYAVVELMKRNGIDWPDRKADPPVFIKPLQGVGAIMKAPFLGDLLKQPGLKALGIMIDADDEPGRRWSWFRDQLTVRRFRDLPDAMPATGLIVENPDGLRVGLWLMPDCGSAGMLETFLAFLVPETESALWDHATASFEQARTLGAPCGDSHHDKARIHTWLAWQDPPGTSFGLALTRKILDASANGATAFVGWFRQLYGL
;
A
#
# COMPACT_ATOMS: atom_id res chain seq x y z
N MET A 1 26.43 -13.11 8.76
CA MET A 1 25.04 -13.17 8.23
C MET A 1 24.40 -11.83 8.56
N ALA A 2 23.82 -11.14 7.58
CA ALA A 2 23.06 -9.93 7.86
C ALA A 2 21.90 -10.28 8.80
N GLY A 3 21.73 -9.52 9.88
CA GLY A 3 20.64 -9.74 10.83
C GLY A 3 19.26 -9.48 10.20
N VAL A 4 18.19 -9.96 10.84
CA VAL A 4 16.82 -9.68 10.41
C VAL A 4 16.55 -8.17 10.56
N PRO A 5 16.08 -7.47 9.50
CA PRO A 5 15.72 -6.06 9.63
C PRO A 5 14.66 -5.86 10.72
N PRO A 6 14.87 -4.96 11.69
CA PRO A 6 13.96 -4.81 12.82
C PRO A 6 12.61 -4.19 12.46
N ARG A 7 12.54 -3.48 11.36
CA ARG A 7 11.33 -2.86 10.81
C ARG A 7 11.12 -3.36 9.40
N GLN A 8 10.00 -4.02 9.16
CA GLN A 8 9.67 -4.61 7.85
C GLN A 8 8.27 -4.19 7.42
N LEU A 9 8.12 -3.96 6.12
CA LEU A 9 6.83 -3.81 5.45
C LEU A 9 6.70 -4.87 4.37
N LEU A 10 5.65 -5.67 4.42
CA LEU A 10 5.28 -6.56 3.33
C LEU A 10 4.33 -5.84 2.39
N VAL A 11 4.58 -5.98 1.10
CA VAL A 11 3.75 -5.43 0.03
C VAL A 11 3.53 -6.48 -1.04
N GLU A 12 2.52 -6.32 -1.89
CA GLU A 12 2.17 -7.34 -2.88
C GLU A 12 3.17 -7.43 -4.03
N GLY A 13 3.68 -6.29 -4.50
CA GLY A 13 4.54 -6.26 -5.66
C GLY A 13 5.60 -5.16 -5.66
N PRO A 14 6.41 -5.10 -6.73
CA PRO A 14 7.44 -4.07 -6.87
C PRO A 14 6.88 -2.65 -7.00
N ASP A 15 5.71 -2.49 -7.64
CA ASP A 15 5.10 -1.16 -7.81
C ASP A 15 4.71 -0.55 -6.46
N ASP A 16 4.18 -1.37 -5.54
CA ASP A 16 3.92 -0.97 -4.16
C ASP A 16 5.19 -0.48 -3.46
N LEU A 17 6.29 -1.26 -3.58
CA LEU A 17 7.57 -0.90 -2.95
C LEU A 17 8.02 0.48 -3.43
N TYR A 18 8.07 0.70 -4.74
CA TYR A 18 8.55 1.97 -5.29
C TYR A 18 7.61 3.13 -4.98
N ALA A 19 6.29 2.92 -5.03
CA ALA A 19 5.30 3.92 -4.66
C ALA A 19 5.45 4.33 -3.19
N VAL A 20 5.55 3.35 -2.27
CA VAL A 20 5.70 3.64 -0.83
C VAL A 20 7.01 4.36 -0.54
N VAL A 21 8.15 3.90 -1.09
CA VAL A 21 9.44 4.56 -0.86
C VAL A 21 9.39 6.03 -1.28
N GLU A 22 8.92 6.31 -2.49
CA GLU A 22 8.89 7.69 -2.99
C GLU A 22 7.84 8.55 -2.29
N LEU A 23 6.68 7.98 -1.92
CA LEU A 23 5.69 8.67 -1.11
C LEU A 23 6.26 9.08 0.25
N MET A 24 6.99 8.17 0.93
CA MET A 24 7.59 8.44 2.23
C MET A 24 8.71 9.48 2.15
N LYS A 25 9.57 9.42 1.12
CA LYS A 25 10.58 10.46 0.84
C LYS A 25 9.93 11.82 0.65
N ARG A 26 8.89 11.90 -0.16
CA ARG A 26 8.14 13.13 -0.43
C ARG A 26 7.46 13.71 0.82
N ASN A 27 7.18 12.87 1.79
CA ASN A 27 6.65 13.26 3.10
C ASN A 27 7.74 13.44 4.17
N GLY A 28 9.01 13.61 3.79
CA GLY A 28 10.09 13.99 4.69
C GLY A 28 10.68 12.86 5.53
N ILE A 29 10.43 11.60 5.16
CA ILE A 29 11.15 10.46 5.77
C ILE A 29 12.47 10.30 5.01
N ASP A 30 13.58 10.38 5.76
CA ASP A 30 14.90 10.15 5.20
C ASP A 30 15.03 8.70 4.75
N TRP A 31 15.27 8.50 3.45
CA TRP A 31 15.42 7.19 2.85
C TRP A 31 16.75 7.15 2.11
N PRO A 32 17.78 6.55 2.70
CA PRO A 32 19.12 6.59 2.15
C PRO A 32 19.21 5.82 0.82
N ASP A 33 20.19 6.20 0.02
CA ASP A 33 20.55 5.47 -1.18
C ASP A 33 21.01 4.03 -0.85
N ARG A 34 20.93 3.13 -1.83
CA ARG A 34 21.09 1.65 -1.77
C ARG A 34 22.24 1.08 -0.94
N LYS A 35 23.17 1.89 -0.39
CA LYS A 35 24.32 1.43 0.40
C LYS A 35 24.12 1.48 1.91
N ALA A 36 23.09 2.12 2.40
CA ALA A 36 22.75 2.17 3.82
C ALA A 36 21.46 1.41 4.09
N ASP A 37 21.27 0.92 5.31
CA ASP A 37 20.06 0.24 5.72
C ASP A 37 18.88 1.23 5.67
N PRO A 38 17.79 0.88 4.98
CA PRO A 38 16.61 1.73 4.93
C PRO A 38 15.94 1.81 6.30
N PRO A 39 15.20 2.89 6.61
CA PRO A 39 14.48 3.04 7.87
C PRO A 39 13.45 1.93 8.08
N VAL A 40 12.92 1.39 6.98
CA VAL A 40 12.02 0.22 6.93
C VAL A 40 12.43 -0.65 5.75
N PHE A 41 12.64 -1.92 5.97
CA PHE A 41 12.88 -2.88 4.90
C PHE A 41 11.56 -3.28 4.25
N ILE A 42 11.33 -2.84 3.01
CA ILE A 42 10.13 -3.18 2.25
C ILE A 42 10.39 -4.44 1.43
N LYS A 43 9.56 -5.46 1.66
CA LYS A 43 9.65 -6.76 1.00
C LYS A 43 8.46 -6.97 0.08
N PRO A 44 8.64 -6.85 -1.25
CA PRO A 44 7.62 -7.24 -2.21
C PRO A 44 7.50 -8.78 -2.25
N LEU A 45 6.27 -9.26 -2.31
CA LEU A 45 5.93 -10.67 -2.45
C LEU A 45 5.23 -10.89 -3.80
N GLN A 46 4.82 -12.10 -4.08
CA GLN A 46 4.13 -12.42 -5.33
C GLN A 46 2.61 -12.43 -5.10
N GLY A 47 2.05 -11.25 -4.84
CA GLY A 47 0.63 -11.04 -4.61
C GLY A 47 0.14 -11.42 -3.21
N VAL A 48 -1.11 -11.06 -2.91
CA VAL A 48 -1.76 -11.26 -1.61
C VAL A 48 -1.80 -12.71 -1.16
N GLY A 49 -1.91 -13.65 -2.08
CA GLY A 49 -1.92 -15.10 -1.78
C GLY A 49 -0.62 -15.61 -1.16
N ALA A 50 0.51 -14.91 -1.32
CA ALA A 50 1.74 -15.22 -0.62
C ALA A 50 1.72 -14.69 0.82
N ILE A 51 1.10 -13.53 1.05
CA ILE A 51 1.00 -12.88 2.36
C ILE A 51 -0.03 -13.59 3.26
N MET A 52 -1.20 -13.91 2.71
CA MET A 52 -2.31 -14.54 3.44
C MET A 52 -2.13 -16.04 3.66
N LYS A 53 -0.90 -16.48 3.99
CA LYS A 53 -0.61 -17.86 4.41
C LYS A 53 -0.31 -17.86 5.91
N ALA A 54 -1.16 -18.53 6.70
CA ALA A 54 -1.02 -18.57 8.15
C ALA A 54 0.36 -19.05 8.64
N PRO A 55 1.00 -20.10 8.06
CA PRO A 55 2.36 -20.50 8.42
C PRO A 55 3.38 -19.40 8.15
N PHE A 56 3.31 -18.76 6.98
CA PHE A 56 4.23 -17.69 6.58
C PHE A 56 4.18 -16.50 7.55
N LEU A 57 2.97 -16.01 7.89
CA LEU A 57 2.82 -14.94 8.86
C LEU A 57 3.32 -15.37 10.24
N GLY A 58 3.04 -16.60 10.65
CA GLY A 58 3.52 -17.14 11.91
C GLY A 58 5.05 -17.22 12.03
N ASP A 59 5.73 -17.58 10.96
CA ASP A 59 7.19 -17.66 10.92
C ASP A 59 7.82 -16.26 10.91
N LEU A 60 7.24 -15.32 10.19
CA LEU A 60 7.68 -13.92 10.20
C LEU A 60 7.61 -13.30 11.59
N LEU A 61 6.49 -13.46 12.29
CA LEU A 61 6.27 -12.88 13.61
C LEU A 61 7.19 -13.48 14.71
N LYS A 62 7.83 -14.62 14.43
CA LYS A 62 8.81 -15.26 15.31
C LYS A 62 10.26 -14.90 15.01
N GLN A 63 10.51 -14.06 13.99
CA GLN A 63 11.88 -13.73 13.61
C GLN A 63 12.61 -12.97 14.71
N PRO A 64 13.79 -13.45 15.15
CA PRO A 64 14.57 -12.78 16.17
C PRO A 64 14.98 -11.37 15.73
N GLY A 65 14.77 -10.39 16.59
CA GLY A 65 15.15 -9.00 16.32
C GLY A 65 14.09 -8.17 15.55
N LEU A 66 13.00 -8.78 15.07
CA LEU A 66 11.88 -8.05 14.51
C LEU A 66 11.18 -7.22 15.60
N LYS A 67 11.00 -5.92 15.34
CA LYS A 67 10.35 -4.97 16.26
C LYS A 67 9.03 -4.43 15.74
N ALA A 68 8.92 -4.27 14.43
CA ALA A 68 7.70 -3.82 13.78
C ALA A 68 7.52 -4.49 12.42
N LEU A 69 6.34 -5.08 12.19
CA LEU A 69 5.92 -5.66 10.93
C LEU A 69 4.69 -4.93 10.40
N GLY A 70 4.84 -4.21 9.29
CA GLY A 70 3.72 -3.69 8.51
C GLY A 70 3.31 -4.68 7.42
N ILE A 71 2.04 -4.69 7.12
CA ILE A 71 1.46 -5.44 6.02
C ILE A 71 0.57 -4.48 5.24
N MET A 72 0.86 -4.28 3.97
CA MET A 72 0.07 -3.47 3.06
C MET A 72 -0.39 -4.36 1.91
N ILE A 73 -1.68 -4.46 1.73
CA ILE A 73 -2.30 -5.29 0.69
C ILE A 73 -3.53 -4.60 0.11
N ASP A 74 -3.91 -5.02 -1.08
CA ASP A 74 -5.13 -4.58 -1.72
C ASP A 74 -6.37 -5.15 -1.01
N ALA A 75 -7.39 -4.32 -0.84
CA ALA A 75 -8.68 -4.76 -0.33
C ALA A 75 -9.43 -5.61 -1.37
N ASP A 76 -9.13 -5.40 -2.66
CA ASP A 76 -9.91 -5.91 -3.79
C ASP A 76 -11.41 -5.55 -3.62
N ASP A 77 -12.28 -6.51 -3.86
CA ASP A 77 -13.73 -6.32 -3.73
C ASP A 77 -14.25 -6.59 -2.31
N GLU A 78 -13.41 -7.14 -1.40
CA GLU A 78 -13.86 -7.66 -0.11
C GLU A 78 -12.98 -7.22 1.07
N PRO A 79 -12.92 -5.92 1.42
CA PRO A 79 -12.10 -5.43 2.53
C PRO A 79 -12.43 -6.10 3.87
N GLY A 80 -13.70 -6.38 4.13
CA GLY A 80 -14.14 -7.06 5.35
C GLY A 80 -13.62 -8.49 5.48
N ARG A 81 -13.51 -9.23 4.37
CA ARG A 81 -12.94 -10.58 4.34
C ARG A 81 -11.43 -10.56 4.60
N ARG A 82 -10.71 -9.58 4.02
CA ARG A 82 -9.29 -9.36 4.29
C ARG A 82 -9.07 -9.11 5.77
N TRP A 83 -9.82 -8.16 6.35
CA TRP A 83 -9.75 -7.85 7.77
C TRP A 83 -10.06 -9.05 8.66
N SER A 84 -11.15 -9.77 8.43
CA SER A 84 -11.53 -10.94 9.24
C SER A 84 -10.42 -11.98 9.29
N TRP A 85 -9.78 -12.28 8.15
CA TRP A 85 -8.67 -13.23 8.11
C TRP A 85 -7.49 -12.76 8.98
N PHE A 86 -7.07 -11.49 8.85
CA PHE A 86 -5.97 -10.96 9.65
C PHE A 86 -6.32 -10.92 11.14
N ARG A 87 -7.53 -10.52 11.49
CA ARG A 87 -8.01 -10.51 12.87
C ARG A 87 -7.90 -11.90 13.50
N ASP A 88 -8.34 -12.93 12.81
CA ASP A 88 -8.23 -14.31 13.28
C ASP A 88 -6.77 -14.73 13.46
N GLN A 89 -5.90 -14.41 12.51
CA GLN A 89 -4.48 -14.73 12.60
C GLN A 89 -3.79 -14.01 13.75
N LEU A 90 -4.13 -12.76 14.03
CA LEU A 90 -3.57 -12.00 15.15
C LEU A 90 -4.10 -12.49 16.50
N THR A 91 -5.39 -12.81 16.59
CA THR A 91 -6.02 -13.38 17.80
C THR A 91 -5.32 -14.66 18.26
N VAL A 92 -5.11 -15.61 17.36
CA VAL A 92 -4.40 -16.88 17.65
C VAL A 92 -2.97 -16.64 18.15
N ARG A 93 -2.35 -15.50 17.77
CA ARG A 93 -0.99 -15.12 18.15
C ARG A 93 -0.92 -14.17 19.34
N ARG A 94 -1.99 -14.08 20.12
CA ARG A 94 -2.09 -13.33 21.39
C ARG A 94 -2.04 -11.81 21.23
N PHE A 95 -2.29 -11.26 20.05
CA PHE A 95 -2.61 -9.84 19.94
C PHE A 95 -4.00 -9.62 20.53
N ARG A 96 -4.15 -8.57 21.31
CA ARG A 96 -5.39 -8.25 22.04
C ARG A 96 -5.96 -6.92 21.54
N ASP A 97 -7.15 -6.60 22.02
CA ASP A 97 -7.83 -5.33 21.75
C ASP A 97 -8.00 -5.04 20.23
N LEU A 98 -8.22 -6.13 19.45
CA LEU A 98 -8.48 -6.04 18.04
C LEU A 98 -9.89 -5.49 17.80
N PRO A 99 -10.03 -4.43 16.98
CA PRO A 99 -11.35 -3.83 16.71
C PRO A 99 -12.24 -4.79 15.90
N ASP A 100 -13.55 -4.56 15.96
CA ASP A 100 -14.51 -5.35 15.16
C ASP A 100 -14.44 -5.05 13.68
N ALA A 101 -14.11 -3.80 13.31
CA ALA A 101 -13.91 -3.35 11.94
C ALA A 101 -12.50 -2.77 11.76
N MET A 102 -11.99 -2.78 10.53
CA MET A 102 -10.70 -2.19 10.19
C MET A 102 -10.75 -0.67 10.45
N PRO A 103 -9.82 -0.10 11.25
CA PRO A 103 -9.78 1.34 11.47
C PRO A 103 -9.40 2.09 10.19
N ALA A 104 -10.07 3.20 9.89
CA ALA A 104 -9.73 4.06 8.75
C ALA A 104 -8.31 4.68 8.85
N THR A 105 -7.72 4.71 10.04
CA THR A 105 -6.34 5.15 10.28
C THR A 105 -5.31 4.03 10.15
N GLY A 106 -5.72 2.85 9.69
CA GLY A 106 -4.91 1.64 9.70
C GLY A 106 -4.83 0.98 11.07
N LEU A 107 -4.59 -0.33 11.11
CA LEU A 107 -4.39 -1.05 12.35
C LEU A 107 -2.95 -0.93 12.82
N ILE A 108 -2.75 -0.70 14.12
CA ILE A 108 -1.48 -0.90 14.82
C ILE A 108 -1.80 -1.55 16.14
N VAL A 109 -1.21 -2.72 16.38
CA VAL A 109 -1.34 -3.47 17.64
C VAL A 109 0.01 -3.95 18.09
N GLU A 110 0.15 -4.15 19.41
CA GLU A 110 1.38 -4.63 20.01
C GLU A 110 1.09 -5.88 20.83
N ASN A 111 1.98 -6.87 20.75
CA ASN A 111 1.88 -8.05 21.58
C ASN A 111 2.60 -7.83 22.94
N PRO A 112 2.42 -8.75 23.94
CA PRO A 112 3.10 -8.63 25.23
C PRO A 112 4.63 -8.61 25.17
N ASP A 113 5.23 -9.08 24.07
CA ASP A 113 6.68 -9.11 23.87
C ASP A 113 7.22 -7.80 23.22
N GLY A 114 6.35 -6.81 23.00
CA GLY A 114 6.71 -5.52 22.41
C GLY A 114 6.84 -5.53 20.89
N LEU A 115 6.39 -6.60 20.20
CA LEU A 115 6.33 -6.62 18.74
C LEU A 115 5.09 -5.85 18.25
N ARG A 116 5.30 -4.82 17.47
CA ARG A 116 4.23 -4.07 16.79
C ARG A 116 3.88 -4.70 15.45
N VAL A 117 2.59 -4.84 15.19
CA VAL A 117 2.06 -5.26 13.90
C VAL A 117 1.08 -4.21 13.39
N GLY A 118 1.27 -3.79 12.15
CA GLY A 118 0.37 -2.89 11.45
C GLY A 118 -0.24 -3.55 10.22
N LEU A 119 -1.50 -3.21 9.93
CA LEU A 119 -2.18 -3.59 8.70
C LEU A 119 -2.73 -2.34 8.03
N TRP A 120 -2.48 -2.23 6.74
CA TRP A 120 -3.11 -1.27 5.85
C TRP A 120 -3.77 -2.00 4.69
N LEU A 121 -5.05 -1.77 4.47
CA LEU A 121 -5.79 -2.25 3.31
C LEU A 121 -5.93 -1.09 2.31
N MET A 122 -5.35 -1.25 1.12
CA MET A 122 -5.52 -0.26 0.06
C MET A 122 -6.97 -0.21 -0.43
N PRO A 123 -7.53 0.96 -0.74
CA PRO A 123 -6.87 2.27 -0.75
C PRO A 123 -6.85 2.99 0.61
N ASP A 124 -7.84 2.78 1.51
CA ASP A 124 -8.15 3.62 2.67
C ASP A 124 -8.61 2.84 3.91
N CYS A 125 -8.34 1.55 3.96
CA CYS A 125 -8.77 0.62 5.01
C CYS A 125 -10.28 0.36 5.10
N GLY A 126 -11.10 0.99 4.27
CA GLY A 126 -12.57 0.88 4.32
C GLY A 126 -13.20 0.51 2.98
N SER A 127 -12.69 1.08 1.90
CA SER A 127 -13.23 0.89 0.56
C SER A 127 -12.64 -0.33 -0.13
N ALA A 128 -13.38 -0.89 -1.07
CA ALA A 128 -12.83 -1.80 -2.09
C ALA A 128 -11.82 -1.06 -2.96
N GLY A 129 -10.82 -1.77 -3.47
CA GLY A 129 -9.83 -1.20 -4.36
C GLY A 129 -8.42 -1.73 -4.12
N MET A 130 -7.45 -1.04 -4.71
CA MET A 130 -6.05 -1.47 -4.80
C MET A 130 -5.09 -0.27 -4.74
N LEU A 131 -3.80 -0.51 -4.91
CA LEU A 131 -2.79 0.54 -4.97
C LEU A 131 -3.18 1.64 -5.98
N GLU A 132 -3.67 1.26 -7.15
CA GLU A 132 -4.05 2.21 -8.21
C GLU A 132 -5.24 3.09 -7.80
N THR A 133 -6.18 2.56 -7.02
CA THR A 133 -7.28 3.34 -6.42
C THR A 133 -6.73 4.38 -5.43
N PHE A 134 -5.77 3.98 -4.60
CA PHE A 134 -5.08 4.91 -3.70
C PHE A 134 -4.34 6.01 -4.47
N LEU A 135 -3.61 5.65 -5.51
CA LEU A 135 -2.86 6.61 -6.33
C LEU A 135 -3.78 7.59 -7.06
N ALA A 136 -5.02 7.20 -7.37
CA ALA A 136 -6.04 8.10 -7.92
C ALA A 136 -6.36 9.26 -6.96
N PHE A 137 -6.27 9.07 -5.64
CA PHE A 137 -6.45 10.15 -4.65
C PHE A 137 -5.31 11.17 -4.68
N LEU A 138 -4.21 10.85 -5.33
CA LEU A 138 -3.02 11.70 -5.44
C LEU A 138 -2.96 12.46 -6.77
N VAL A 139 -3.94 12.28 -7.65
CA VAL A 139 -4.04 13.07 -8.89
C VAL A 139 -4.35 14.52 -8.52
N PRO A 140 -3.54 15.50 -8.97
CA PRO A 140 -3.78 16.89 -8.63
C PRO A 140 -5.14 17.40 -9.15
N GLU A 141 -5.84 18.25 -8.39
CA GLU A 141 -7.11 18.83 -8.81
C GLU A 141 -7.00 19.60 -10.13
N THR A 142 -5.84 20.18 -10.41
CA THR A 142 -5.55 20.87 -11.68
C THR A 142 -5.58 19.94 -12.89
N GLU A 143 -5.46 18.62 -12.67
CA GLU A 143 -5.50 17.59 -13.70
C GLU A 143 -6.89 16.92 -13.84
N SER A 144 -7.91 17.42 -13.12
CA SER A 144 -9.24 16.80 -13.08
C SER A 144 -9.84 16.55 -14.47
N ALA A 145 -9.73 17.51 -15.38
CA ALA A 145 -10.27 17.39 -16.74
C ALA A 145 -9.61 16.25 -17.53
N LEU A 146 -8.28 16.11 -17.42
CA LEU A 146 -7.54 15.02 -18.08
C LEU A 146 -7.82 13.68 -17.39
N TRP A 147 -7.98 13.69 -16.07
CA TRP A 147 -8.36 12.52 -15.28
C TRP A 147 -9.76 12.01 -15.65
N ASP A 148 -10.74 12.90 -15.81
CA ASP A 148 -12.10 12.55 -16.26
C ASP A 148 -12.08 12.02 -17.71
N HIS A 149 -11.23 12.60 -18.56
CA HIS A 149 -11.04 12.08 -19.91
C HIS A 149 -10.44 10.66 -19.91
N ALA A 150 -9.52 10.34 -19.00
CA ALA A 150 -9.00 8.98 -18.87
C ALA A 150 -10.11 7.99 -18.49
N THR A 151 -11.03 8.39 -17.61
CA THR A 151 -12.22 7.60 -17.26
C THR A 151 -13.12 7.37 -18.46
N ALA A 152 -13.47 8.43 -19.19
CA ALA A 152 -14.31 8.33 -20.38
C ALA A 152 -13.66 7.49 -21.48
N SER A 153 -12.33 7.58 -21.63
CA SER A 153 -11.57 6.78 -22.59
C SER A 153 -11.59 5.30 -22.26
N PHE A 154 -11.52 4.94 -20.97
CA PHE A 154 -11.66 3.56 -20.53
C PHE A 154 -13.05 2.99 -20.89
N GLU A 155 -14.12 3.73 -20.58
CA GLU A 155 -15.49 3.32 -20.89
C GLU A 155 -15.70 3.17 -22.42
N GLN A 156 -15.16 4.10 -23.19
CA GLN A 156 -15.21 3.99 -24.66
C GLN A 156 -14.44 2.78 -25.17
N ALA A 157 -13.25 2.51 -24.64
CA ALA A 157 -12.47 1.34 -25.03
C ALA A 157 -13.23 0.04 -24.77
N ARG A 158 -13.97 -0.06 -23.66
CA ARG A 158 -14.83 -1.21 -23.36
C ARG A 158 -15.95 -1.40 -24.38
N THR A 159 -16.61 -0.32 -24.81
CA THR A 159 -17.63 -0.41 -25.86
C THR A 159 -17.07 -0.84 -27.20
N LEU A 160 -15.77 -0.62 -27.42
CA LEU A 160 -15.04 -1.08 -28.62
C LEU A 160 -14.46 -2.49 -28.47
N GLY A 161 -14.74 -3.18 -27.35
CA GLY A 161 -14.35 -4.56 -27.12
C GLY A 161 -13.03 -4.77 -26.38
N ALA A 162 -12.52 -3.75 -25.65
CA ALA A 162 -11.35 -3.93 -24.79
C ALA A 162 -11.64 -5.04 -23.73
N PRO A 163 -10.71 -5.99 -23.53
CA PRO A 163 -10.94 -7.15 -22.65
C PRO A 163 -10.79 -6.83 -21.17
N CYS A 164 -10.49 -5.58 -20.81
CA CYS A 164 -10.28 -5.15 -19.43
C CYS A 164 -11.58 -5.23 -18.62
N GLY A 165 -11.60 -6.02 -17.55
CA GLY A 165 -12.76 -6.19 -16.66
C GLY A 165 -12.91 -5.05 -15.64
N ASP A 166 -14.07 -5.01 -14.96
CA ASP A 166 -14.41 -3.98 -13.97
C ASP A 166 -13.42 -3.92 -12.80
N SER A 167 -12.91 -5.07 -12.36
CA SER A 167 -11.90 -5.14 -11.29
C SER A 167 -10.58 -4.45 -11.62
N HIS A 168 -10.31 -4.15 -12.89
CA HIS A 168 -9.13 -3.43 -13.34
C HIS A 168 -9.40 -1.99 -13.79
N HIS A 169 -10.58 -1.46 -13.48
CA HIS A 169 -10.99 -0.10 -13.88
C HIS A 169 -9.97 0.95 -13.44
N ASP A 170 -9.65 1.01 -12.15
CA ASP A 170 -8.73 2.02 -11.61
C ASP A 170 -7.32 1.86 -12.15
N LYS A 171 -6.88 0.61 -12.33
CA LYS A 171 -5.60 0.30 -12.95
C LYS A 171 -5.53 0.83 -14.39
N ALA A 172 -6.51 0.52 -15.22
CA ALA A 172 -6.55 0.98 -16.60
C ALA A 172 -6.62 2.51 -16.68
N ARG A 173 -7.43 3.12 -15.82
CA ARG A 173 -7.63 4.57 -15.74
C ARG A 173 -6.32 5.31 -15.40
N ILE A 174 -5.62 4.92 -14.33
CA ILE A 174 -4.40 5.60 -13.93
C ILE A 174 -3.28 5.40 -14.96
N HIS A 175 -3.15 4.22 -15.53
CA HIS A 175 -2.16 3.97 -16.59
C HIS A 175 -2.47 4.78 -17.87
N THR A 176 -3.74 4.93 -18.23
CA THR A 176 -4.16 5.78 -19.34
C THR A 176 -3.80 7.24 -19.09
N TRP A 177 -4.10 7.76 -17.90
CA TRP A 177 -3.74 9.12 -17.52
C TRP A 177 -2.21 9.33 -17.50
N LEU A 178 -1.44 8.38 -16.96
CA LEU A 178 0.03 8.42 -16.96
C LEU A 178 0.63 8.31 -18.36
N ALA A 179 -0.04 7.67 -19.32
CA ALA A 179 0.41 7.60 -20.70
C ALA A 179 0.39 8.98 -21.40
N TRP A 180 -0.35 9.94 -20.86
CA TRP A 180 -0.43 11.31 -21.39
C TRP A 180 0.44 12.31 -20.62
N GLN A 181 1.16 11.86 -19.60
CA GLN A 181 2.11 12.70 -18.88
C GLN A 181 3.45 12.84 -19.64
N ASP A 182 4.29 13.77 -19.22
CA ASP A 182 5.64 13.94 -19.79
C ASP A 182 6.73 13.53 -18.78
N PRO A 183 7.46 12.42 -19.03
CA PRO A 183 7.36 11.51 -20.19
C PRO A 183 6.18 10.53 -20.06
N PRO A 184 5.66 10.06 -21.23
CA PRO A 184 4.57 9.11 -21.26
C PRO A 184 4.88 7.80 -20.54
N GLY A 185 3.87 7.23 -19.86
CA GLY A 185 3.99 5.91 -19.23
C GLY A 185 4.93 5.86 -18.02
N THR A 186 5.08 6.97 -17.34
CA THR A 186 5.87 7.07 -16.09
C THR A 186 5.37 6.08 -15.05
N SER A 187 6.30 5.33 -14.40
CA SER A 187 5.96 4.44 -13.29
C SER A 187 5.48 5.21 -12.05
N PHE A 188 4.75 4.55 -11.15
CA PHE A 188 4.17 5.19 -9.97
C PHE A 188 5.19 5.88 -9.07
N GLY A 189 6.31 5.20 -8.75
CA GLY A 189 7.39 5.80 -7.98
C GLY A 189 7.98 7.05 -8.68
N LEU A 190 8.18 6.98 -9.98
CA LEU A 190 8.71 8.11 -10.74
C LEU A 190 7.69 9.25 -10.87
N ALA A 191 6.40 8.95 -10.96
CA ALA A 191 5.33 9.94 -10.96
C ALA A 191 5.29 10.74 -9.64
N LEU A 192 5.52 10.08 -8.50
CA LEU A 192 5.68 10.71 -7.20
C LEU A 192 6.96 11.56 -7.14
N THR A 193 8.10 11.02 -7.59
CA THR A 193 9.38 11.75 -7.63
C THR A 193 9.26 13.04 -8.45
N ARG A 194 8.58 12.98 -9.60
CA ARG A 194 8.42 14.12 -10.53
C ARG A 194 7.27 15.06 -10.16
N LYS A 195 6.53 14.78 -9.09
CA LYS A 195 5.36 15.54 -8.65
C LYS A 195 4.20 15.54 -9.68
N ILE A 196 4.13 14.51 -10.51
CA ILE A 196 2.97 14.24 -11.36
C ILE A 196 1.81 13.81 -10.46
N LEU A 197 2.08 12.96 -9.48
CA LEU A 197 1.18 12.65 -8.37
C LEU A 197 1.53 13.53 -7.16
N ASP A 198 0.52 14.08 -6.51
CA ASP A 198 0.68 14.93 -5.32
C ASP A 198 0.78 14.09 -4.05
N ALA A 199 2.01 13.85 -3.60
CA ALA A 199 2.28 13.11 -2.37
C ALA A 199 1.76 13.80 -1.09
N SER A 200 1.37 15.08 -1.16
CA SER A 200 0.80 15.85 -0.04
C SER A 200 -0.73 15.87 -0.03
N ALA A 201 -1.37 15.25 -1.02
CA ALA A 201 -2.83 15.18 -1.09
C ALA A 201 -3.44 14.55 0.18
N ASN A 202 -4.62 15.02 0.55
CA ASN A 202 -5.33 14.53 1.74
C ASN A 202 -5.50 13.00 1.74
N GLY A 203 -5.65 12.36 0.59
CA GLY A 203 -5.74 10.91 0.46
C GLY A 203 -4.50 10.15 0.95
N ALA A 204 -3.32 10.78 0.95
CA ALA A 204 -2.09 10.16 1.47
C ALA A 204 -1.94 10.27 3.00
N THR A 205 -2.61 11.25 3.63
CA THR A 205 -2.33 11.66 5.02
C THR A 205 -2.50 10.52 6.02
N ALA A 206 -3.57 9.75 5.92
CA ALA A 206 -3.84 8.65 6.83
C ALA A 206 -2.79 7.53 6.70
N PHE A 207 -2.41 7.16 5.47
CA PHE A 207 -1.41 6.14 5.21
C PHE A 207 -0.01 6.57 5.71
N VAL A 208 0.40 7.81 5.43
CA VAL A 208 1.66 8.36 5.92
C VAL A 208 1.68 8.42 7.44
N GLY A 209 0.57 8.81 8.07
CA GLY A 209 0.40 8.83 9.53
C GLY A 209 0.54 7.43 10.14
N TRP A 210 -0.15 6.44 9.56
CA TRP A 210 -0.03 5.03 9.96
C TRP A 210 1.41 4.53 9.84
N PHE A 211 2.08 4.81 8.73
CA PHE A 211 3.45 4.37 8.51
C PHE A 211 4.40 4.97 9.56
N ARG A 212 4.31 6.28 9.81
CA ARG A 212 5.11 6.96 10.82
C ARG A 212 4.86 6.38 12.22
N GLN A 213 3.62 6.21 12.60
CA GLN A 213 3.25 5.69 13.92
C GLN A 213 3.75 4.25 14.12
N LEU A 214 3.59 3.39 13.12
CA LEU A 214 4.01 1.99 13.19
C LEU A 214 5.51 1.87 13.42
N TYR A 215 6.30 2.66 12.70
CA TYR A 215 7.75 2.53 12.70
C TYR A 215 8.46 3.53 13.60
N GLY A 216 7.77 4.49 14.19
CA GLY A 216 8.35 5.52 15.05
C GLY A 216 9.27 6.47 14.25
N LEU A 217 8.77 7.05 13.15
CA LEU A 217 9.47 7.93 12.21
C LEU A 217 8.87 9.33 12.18
#